data_affd3197a8603cb64140fcfc9ba36e09
#
_entry.id   affd3197a8603cb64140fcfc9ba36e09
#
_cell.length_a   1.000
_cell.length_b   1.000
_cell.length_c   1.000
_cell.angle_alpha   90.00
_cell.angle_beta   90.00
_cell.angle_gamma   90.00
#
_symmetry.space_group_name_H-M   'P 1'
#
loop_
_entity.id
_entity.type
_entity.pdbx_description
1 polymer ?
#
loop_
_entity_poly.entity_id
_entity_poly.type
_entity_poly.pdbx_seq_one_letter_code
_entity_poly.pdbx_strand_id
1 'polypeptide(L)'
;MPELGKDALRAAHAAMTALWRHSDEVAARAEHKLTGRGFLLITGLTGGGYIAVPERCTLSLIRKLLPGESLDTAAAEIEAAVRGAITDPEIAVEFAYPAGRDHRLGGTAAEIDETRAEVAMLSQSMAGAMAGRGVIEGAPFWSESSFFVNRLGTPAVYCAPGDIRNCHTFGEHVDVEEYLAGIVGFAAFMARYCGVAD
;
A
#
# COMPACT_ATOMS: atom_id res chain seq x y z
N MET A 1 7.10 -19.90 38.19
CA MET A 1 6.31 -20.98 37.58
C MET A 1 5.76 -20.45 36.25
N PRO A 2 6.56 -20.54 35.15
CA PRO A 2 6.18 -20.02 33.83
C PRO A 2 4.90 -20.67 33.25
N GLU A 3 4.67 -21.92 33.64
CA GLU A 3 3.51 -22.72 33.21
C GLU A 3 2.15 -22.20 33.69
N LEU A 4 2.15 -21.28 34.66
CA LEU A 4 0.93 -20.64 35.15
C LEU A 4 0.64 -19.31 34.43
N GLY A 5 1.61 -18.79 33.67
CA GLY A 5 1.44 -17.54 32.95
C GLY A 5 0.90 -17.76 31.53
N LYS A 6 0.20 -16.77 31.01
CA LYS A 6 -0.24 -16.72 29.62
C LYS A 6 0.81 -15.98 28.80
N ASP A 7 1.51 -16.73 27.97
CA ASP A 7 2.66 -16.21 27.21
C ASP A 7 2.21 -15.50 25.92
N ALA A 8 2.12 -14.17 25.97
CA ALA A 8 1.73 -13.36 24.84
C ALA A 8 2.73 -13.43 23.65
N LEU A 9 4.01 -13.75 23.90
CA LEU A 9 4.98 -13.93 22.81
C LEU A 9 4.75 -15.24 22.06
N ARG A 10 4.37 -16.31 22.75
CA ARG A 10 3.97 -17.56 22.08
C ARG A 10 2.71 -17.38 21.25
N ALA A 11 1.74 -16.65 21.77
CA ALA A 11 0.54 -16.30 21.01
C ALA A 11 0.86 -15.44 19.79
N ALA A 12 1.74 -14.44 19.95
CA ALA A 12 2.21 -13.62 18.84
C ALA A 12 2.96 -14.44 17.79
N HIS A 13 3.80 -15.39 18.18
CA HIS A 13 4.47 -16.30 17.25
C HIS A 13 3.46 -17.15 16.44
N ALA A 14 2.44 -17.68 17.08
CA ALA A 14 1.38 -18.41 16.40
C ALA A 14 0.61 -17.52 15.40
N ALA A 15 0.26 -16.29 15.82
CA ALA A 15 -0.36 -15.30 14.97
C ALA A 15 0.52 -14.93 13.77
N MET A 16 1.81 -14.66 13.97
CA MET A 16 2.77 -14.36 12.89
C MET A 16 2.86 -15.50 11.88
N THR A 17 2.93 -16.73 12.35
CA THR A 17 2.97 -17.92 11.48
C THR A 17 1.71 -18.00 10.61
N ALA A 18 0.54 -17.76 11.20
CA ALA A 18 -0.72 -17.73 10.45
C ALA A 18 -0.79 -16.57 9.45
N LEU A 19 -0.28 -15.39 9.83
CA LEU A 19 -0.24 -14.22 8.97
C LEU A 19 0.71 -14.41 7.77
N TRP A 20 1.87 -15.04 7.95
CA TRP A 20 2.76 -15.36 6.82
C TRP A 20 2.11 -16.34 5.85
N ARG A 21 1.49 -17.41 6.36
CA ARG A 21 0.72 -18.33 5.49
C ARG A 21 -0.39 -17.60 4.76
N HIS A 22 -1.14 -16.74 5.45
CA HIS A 22 -2.18 -15.93 4.82
C HIS A 22 -1.62 -14.99 3.75
N SER A 23 -0.42 -14.41 3.96
CA SER A 23 0.26 -13.60 2.95
C SER A 23 0.58 -14.41 1.68
N ASP A 24 1.04 -15.65 1.83
CA ASP A 24 1.32 -16.53 0.70
C ASP A 24 0.02 -16.89 -0.06
N GLU A 25 -1.07 -17.15 0.67
CA GLU A 25 -2.38 -17.39 0.08
C GLU A 25 -2.89 -16.17 -0.70
N VAL A 26 -2.75 -14.97 -0.14
CA VAL A 26 -3.10 -13.71 -0.80
C VAL A 26 -2.28 -13.50 -2.07
N ALA A 27 -0.97 -13.70 -2.00
CA ALA A 27 -0.08 -13.56 -3.16
C ALA A 27 -0.39 -14.56 -4.28
N ALA A 28 -0.95 -15.72 -3.94
CA ALA A 28 -1.32 -16.75 -4.91
C ALA A 28 -2.69 -16.52 -5.58
N ARG A 29 -3.56 -15.65 -5.01
CA ARG A 29 -4.95 -15.45 -5.50
C ARG A 29 -5.01 -14.73 -6.84
N ALA A 30 -4.26 -13.66 -6.97
CA ALA A 30 -4.30 -12.79 -8.14
C ALA A 30 -2.99 -12.02 -8.32
N GLU A 31 -2.75 -11.63 -9.56
CA GLU A 31 -1.69 -10.71 -9.93
C GLU A 31 -2.26 -9.62 -10.82
N HIS A 32 -2.04 -8.37 -10.42
CA HIS A 32 -2.45 -7.23 -11.20
C HIS A 32 -1.34 -6.82 -12.17
N LYS A 33 -1.70 -6.55 -13.42
CA LYS A 33 -0.75 -6.29 -14.54
C LYS A 33 0.29 -5.19 -14.26
N LEU A 34 -0.09 -4.15 -13.50
CA LEU A 34 0.79 -3.01 -13.21
C LEU A 34 1.35 -3.04 -11.78
N THR A 35 0.59 -3.52 -10.79
CA THR A 35 1.00 -3.46 -9.39
C THR A 35 1.50 -4.80 -8.83
N GLY A 36 1.43 -5.88 -9.63
CA GLY A 36 1.84 -7.22 -9.22
C GLY A 36 0.89 -7.83 -8.19
N ARG A 37 1.44 -8.54 -7.21
CA ARG A 37 0.65 -9.32 -6.24
C ARG A 37 0.31 -8.53 -4.99
N GLY A 38 -0.81 -8.88 -4.37
CA GLY A 38 -1.12 -8.50 -3.00
C GLY A 38 -0.18 -9.21 -2.02
N PHE A 39 0.03 -8.61 -0.84
CA PHE A 39 0.82 -9.22 0.23
C PHE A 39 0.41 -8.67 1.60
N LEU A 40 0.82 -9.37 2.65
CA LEU A 40 0.80 -8.89 4.01
C LEU A 40 2.25 -8.86 4.53
N LEU A 41 2.64 -7.76 5.15
CA LEU A 41 3.97 -7.60 5.75
C LEU A 41 3.82 -7.23 7.22
N ILE A 42 4.43 -8.02 8.10
CA ILE A 42 4.58 -7.68 9.51
C ILE A 42 5.72 -6.67 9.61
N THR A 43 5.40 -5.48 10.10
CA THR A 43 6.32 -4.33 10.16
C THR A 43 6.86 -4.06 11.55
N GLY A 44 6.29 -4.70 12.57
CA GLY A 44 6.76 -4.50 13.93
C GLY A 44 6.25 -5.56 14.90
N LEU A 45 7.06 -5.79 15.93
CA LEU A 45 6.74 -6.63 17.06
C LEU A 45 7.23 -5.91 18.32
N THR A 46 6.34 -5.68 19.26
CA THR A 46 6.68 -5.12 20.56
C THR A 46 6.06 -5.97 21.65
N GLY A 47 6.88 -6.44 22.56
CA GLY A 47 6.43 -7.29 23.68
C GLY A 47 7.59 -7.81 24.48
N GLY A 48 7.28 -8.56 25.51
CA GLY A 48 8.27 -9.15 26.39
C GLY A 48 8.31 -8.50 27.77
N GLY A 49 9.11 -9.07 28.65
CA GLY A 49 9.36 -8.61 30.01
C GLY A 49 10.73 -9.05 30.45
N TYR A 50 11.23 -8.49 31.53
CA TYR A 50 12.60 -8.76 31.97
C TYR A 50 12.74 -10.16 32.58
N ILE A 51 11.85 -10.53 33.51
CA ILE A 51 11.94 -11.80 34.26
C ILE A 51 10.59 -12.51 34.38
N ALA A 52 9.51 -11.95 33.84
CA ALA A 52 8.16 -12.50 33.92
C ALA A 52 7.69 -13.07 32.58
N VAL A 53 6.69 -13.93 32.60
CA VAL A 53 5.97 -14.35 31.41
C VAL A 53 5.35 -13.12 30.76
N PRO A 54 5.55 -12.88 29.45
CA PRO A 54 5.03 -11.68 28.79
C PRO A 54 3.52 -11.62 28.78
N GLU A 55 2.94 -10.58 29.36
CA GLU A 55 1.49 -10.39 29.46
C GLU A 55 0.88 -9.75 28.21
N ARG A 56 1.70 -9.04 27.42
CA ARG A 56 1.25 -8.31 26.23
C ARG A 56 2.27 -8.42 25.12
N CYS A 57 1.74 -8.52 23.90
CA CYS A 57 2.51 -8.41 22.68
C CYS A 57 1.70 -7.65 21.62
N THR A 58 2.32 -6.73 20.91
CA THR A 58 1.72 -5.97 19.82
C THR A 58 2.42 -6.28 18.53
N LEU A 59 1.65 -6.63 17.50
CA LEU A 59 2.09 -6.78 16.12
C LEU A 59 1.60 -5.60 15.30
N SER A 60 2.49 -5.04 14.48
CA SER A 60 2.13 -4.07 13.45
C SER A 60 2.28 -4.73 12.08
N LEU A 61 1.35 -4.46 11.19
CA LEU A 61 1.37 -5.03 9.85
C LEU A 61 0.75 -4.08 8.84
N ILE A 62 1.09 -4.28 7.57
CA ILE A 62 0.43 -3.67 6.42
C ILE A 62 -0.11 -4.76 5.50
N ARG A 63 -1.19 -4.47 4.80
CA ARG A 63 -1.78 -5.31 3.75
C ARG A 63 -1.87 -4.50 2.47
N LYS A 64 -1.13 -4.88 1.44
CA LYS A 64 -1.27 -4.32 0.10
C LYS A 64 -2.49 -4.93 -0.58
N LEU A 65 -3.48 -4.09 -0.86
CA LEU A 65 -4.67 -4.48 -1.63
C LEU A 65 -4.42 -4.29 -3.13
N LEU A 66 -5.02 -5.16 -3.91
CA LEU A 66 -5.15 -4.97 -5.36
C LEU A 66 -6.46 -4.25 -5.67
N PRO A 67 -6.56 -3.57 -6.83
CA PRO A 67 -7.84 -3.06 -7.32
C PRO A 67 -8.93 -4.13 -7.29
N GLY A 68 -10.13 -3.76 -6.80
CA GLY A 68 -11.25 -4.68 -6.64
C GLY A 68 -11.29 -5.45 -5.31
N GLU A 69 -10.22 -5.47 -4.51
CA GLU A 69 -10.26 -6.05 -3.16
C GLU A 69 -10.95 -5.11 -2.15
N SER A 70 -11.70 -5.70 -1.22
CA SER A 70 -12.38 -4.97 -0.14
C SER A 70 -11.55 -4.92 1.12
N LEU A 71 -11.44 -3.74 1.75
CA LEU A 71 -10.81 -3.58 3.05
C LEU A 71 -11.54 -4.35 4.17
N ASP A 72 -12.87 -4.37 4.14
CA ASP A 72 -13.65 -5.11 5.13
C ASP A 72 -13.39 -6.62 5.01
N THR A 73 -13.30 -7.15 3.80
CA THR A 73 -12.95 -8.56 3.58
C THR A 73 -11.52 -8.85 4.01
N ALA A 74 -10.56 -8.02 3.62
CA ALA A 74 -9.15 -8.21 3.99
C ALA A 74 -8.95 -8.13 5.51
N ALA A 75 -9.62 -7.21 6.20
CA ALA A 75 -9.58 -7.12 7.65
C ALA A 75 -10.18 -8.37 8.31
N ALA A 76 -11.34 -8.83 7.86
CA ALA A 76 -12.00 -10.03 8.38
C ALA A 76 -11.14 -11.29 8.20
N GLU A 77 -10.46 -11.44 7.07
CA GLU A 77 -9.53 -12.54 6.82
C GLU A 77 -8.31 -12.51 7.77
N ILE A 78 -7.72 -11.35 7.97
CA ILE A 78 -6.60 -11.15 8.92
C ILE A 78 -7.05 -11.50 10.33
N GLU A 79 -8.20 -10.98 10.76
CA GLU A 79 -8.75 -11.25 12.08
C GLU A 79 -9.04 -12.74 12.29
N ALA A 80 -9.62 -13.39 11.29
CA ALA A 80 -9.89 -14.83 11.32
C ALA A 80 -8.62 -15.66 11.39
N ALA A 81 -7.59 -15.30 10.62
CA ALA A 81 -6.29 -16.00 10.65
C ALA A 81 -5.63 -15.90 12.03
N VAL A 82 -5.62 -14.72 12.64
CA VAL A 82 -5.04 -14.49 13.97
C VAL A 82 -5.85 -15.21 15.06
N ARG A 83 -7.17 -15.06 15.08
CA ARG A 83 -8.04 -15.72 16.07
C ARG A 83 -7.99 -17.25 15.95
N GLY A 84 -7.92 -17.78 14.74
CA GLY A 84 -7.79 -19.22 14.51
C GLY A 84 -6.45 -19.81 14.95
N ALA A 85 -5.40 -18.99 15.03
CA ALA A 85 -4.08 -19.43 15.47
C ALA A 85 -3.90 -19.39 17.00
N ILE A 86 -4.65 -18.57 17.70
CA ILE A 86 -4.57 -18.41 19.16
C ILE A 86 -5.66 -19.29 19.79
N THR A 87 -5.28 -20.46 20.24
CA THR A 87 -6.21 -21.48 20.74
C THR A 87 -6.51 -21.36 22.23
N ASP A 88 -5.72 -20.60 23.00
CA ASP A 88 -5.97 -20.36 24.44
C ASP A 88 -7.09 -19.30 24.60
N PRO A 89 -8.25 -19.68 25.14
CA PRO A 89 -9.39 -18.77 25.29
C PRO A 89 -9.18 -17.64 26.32
N GLU A 90 -8.15 -17.74 27.15
CA GLU A 90 -7.82 -16.71 28.14
C GLU A 90 -6.91 -15.61 27.56
N ILE A 91 -6.43 -15.78 26.31
CA ILE A 91 -5.65 -14.75 25.61
C ILE A 91 -6.62 -13.86 24.84
N ALA A 92 -6.79 -12.62 25.28
CA ALA A 92 -7.56 -11.62 24.58
C ALA A 92 -6.81 -11.11 23.35
N VAL A 93 -7.52 -10.97 22.22
CA VAL A 93 -6.98 -10.42 20.97
C VAL A 93 -7.79 -9.20 20.57
N GLU A 94 -7.10 -8.07 20.46
CA GLU A 94 -7.68 -6.80 20.04
C GLU A 94 -7.08 -6.39 18.68
N PHE A 95 -7.91 -5.79 17.82
CA PHE A 95 -7.50 -5.26 16.52
C PHE A 95 -7.73 -3.76 16.51
N ALA A 96 -6.75 -3.03 15.97
CA ALA A 96 -6.82 -1.59 15.79
C ALA A 96 -6.40 -1.20 14.37
N TYR A 97 -7.10 -0.24 13.80
CA TYR A 97 -6.87 0.29 12.45
C TYR A 97 -6.60 1.79 12.54
N PRO A 98 -5.41 2.21 12.99
CA PRO A 98 -5.12 3.62 13.31
C PRO A 98 -4.97 4.52 12.08
N ALA A 99 -4.74 3.93 10.92
CA ALA A 99 -4.47 4.65 9.69
C ALA A 99 -5.75 4.85 8.84
N GLY A 100 -6.85 5.30 9.44
CA GLY A 100 -8.06 5.67 8.70
C GLY A 100 -7.73 6.70 7.61
N ARG A 101 -8.18 6.43 6.36
CA ARG A 101 -7.91 7.25 5.19
C ARG A 101 -9.22 7.51 4.45
N ASP A 102 -9.33 7.08 3.19
CA ASP A 102 -10.62 7.10 2.45
C ASP A 102 -11.61 6.03 2.95
N HIS A 103 -11.14 5.11 3.79
CA HIS A 103 -11.95 4.13 4.49
C HIS A 103 -11.53 4.03 5.96
N ARG A 104 -12.46 3.65 6.85
CA ARG A 104 -12.22 3.55 8.32
C ARG A 104 -11.11 2.56 8.70
N LEU A 105 -10.89 1.53 7.87
CA LEU A 105 -9.86 0.51 8.09
C LEU A 105 -8.54 0.82 7.41
N GLY A 106 -8.45 1.86 6.56
CA GLY A 106 -7.23 2.20 5.84
C GLY A 106 -7.48 2.90 4.52
N GLY A 107 -6.58 2.70 3.56
CA GLY A 107 -6.70 3.24 2.20
C GLY A 107 -7.16 2.18 1.21
N THR A 108 -8.16 2.49 0.39
CA THR A 108 -8.62 1.60 -0.68
C THR A 108 -7.66 1.66 -1.87
N ALA A 109 -7.55 0.56 -2.61
CA ALA A 109 -6.84 0.55 -3.89
C ALA A 109 -7.64 1.37 -4.92
N ALA A 110 -6.92 2.13 -5.75
CA ALA A 110 -7.51 2.91 -6.82
C ALA A 110 -6.94 2.48 -8.17
N GLU A 111 -7.78 2.42 -9.17
CA GLU A 111 -7.41 2.11 -10.54
C GLU A 111 -8.19 3.00 -11.50
N ILE A 112 -7.52 3.45 -12.55
CA ILE A 112 -8.17 4.06 -13.70
C ILE A 112 -7.81 3.27 -14.96
N ASP A 113 -8.65 3.38 -15.97
CA ASP A 113 -8.38 2.77 -17.27
C ASP A 113 -7.16 3.46 -17.92
N GLU A 114 -6.08 2.72 -18.11
CA GLU A 114 -4.84 3.20 -18.72
C GLU A 114 -4.99 3.59 -20.20
N THR A 115 -6.07 3.14 -20.85
CA THR A 115 -6.35 3.45 -22.26
C THR A 115 -7.03 4.82 -22.47
N ARG A 116 -7.34 5.54 -21.39
CA ARG A 116 -7.93 6.86 -21.45
C ARG A 116 -7.07 7.85 -22.24
N ALA A 117 -7.73 8.71 -23.00
CA ALA A 117 -7.04 9.68 -23.85
C ALA A 117 -6.11 10.63 -23.07
N GLU A 118 -6.53 11.07 -21.88
CA GLU A 118 -5.72 11.94 -21.03
C GLU A 118 -4.49 11.24 -20.44
N VAL A 119 -4.54 9.93 -20.19
CA VAL A 119 -3.39 9.13 -19.76
C VAL A 119 -2.38 9.03 -20.90
N ALA A 120 -2.85 8.70 -22.10
CA ALA A 120 -2.01 8.64 -23.29
C ALA A 120 -1.38 10.00 -23.62
N MET A 121 -2.14 11.09 -23.45
CA MET A 121 -1.67 12.46 -23.68
C MET A 121 -0.57 12.84 -22.70
N LEU A 122 -0.72 12.53 -21.41
CA LEU A 122 0.28 12.77 -20.38
C LEU A 122 1.54 11.95 -20.66
N SER A 123 1.39 10.65 -20.91
CA SER A 123 2.49 9.73 -21.27
C SER A 123 3.31 10.27 -22.45
N GLN A 124 2.64 10.66 -23.54
CA GLN A 124 3.33 11.24 -24.72
C GLN A 124 4.02 12.55 -24.41
N SER A 125 3.41 13.42 -23.57
CA SER A 125 4.01 14.69 -23.21
C SER A 125 5.28 14.52 -22.39
N MET A 126 5.29 13.54 -21.46
CA MET A 126 6.47 13.21 -20.65
C MET A 126 7.56 12.55 -21.50
N ALA A 127 7.19 11.63 -22.39
CA ALA A 127 8.14 11.00 -23.33
C ALA A 127 8.79 12.01 -24.30
N GLY A 128 8.02 13.02 -24.74
CA GLY A 128 8.53 14.11 -25.57
C GLY A 128 9.46 15.07 -24.84
N ALA A 129 9.28 15.22 -23.53
CA ALA A 129 10.14 16.07 -22.70
C ALA A 129 11.47 15.40 -22.33
N MET A 130 11.46 14.08 -22.13
CA MET A 130 12.65 13.32 -21.78
C MET A 130 12.54 11.86 -22.23
N ALA A 131 13.56 11.37 -22.91
CA ALA A 131 13.63 9.97 -23.33
C ALA A 131 13.57 9.01 -22.12
N GLY A 132 12.79 7.93 -22.26
CA GLY A 132 12.58 6.95 -21.17
C GLY A 132 11.50 7.34 -20.17
N ARG A 133 10.92 8.54 -20.25
CA ARG A 133 9.76 8.95 -19.44
C ARG A 133 8.44 8.65 -20.16
N GLY A 134 7.34 8.77 -19.45
CA GLY A 134 6.00 8.51 -19.98
C GLY A 134 5.60 7.03 -19.99
N VAL A 135 6.39 6.15 -19.41
CA VAL A 135 6.01 4.74 -19.21
C VAL A 135 4.85 4.67 -18.21
N ILE A 136 3.83 3.88 -18.54
CA ILE A 136 2.68 3.65 -17.65
C ILE A 136 3.02 2.49 -16.71
N GLU A 137 3.02 2.75 -15.42
CA GLU A 137 3.35 1.80 -14.38
C GLU A 137 2.33 1.86 -13.23
N GLY A 138 2.33 0.85 -12.37
CA GLY A 138 1.52 0.84 -11.16
C GLY A 138 2.27 1.43 -9.97
N ALA A 139 1.65 2.35 -9.26
CA ALA A 139 2.20 2.88 -8.02
C ALA A 139 2.11 1.82 -6.90
N PRO A 140 3.21 1.49 -6.21
CA PRO A 140 3.23 0.47 -5.16
C PRO A 140 2.76 0.99 -3.79
N PHE A 141 2.20 2.18 -3.72
CA PHE A 141 1.81 2.88 -2.49
C PHE A 141 0.39 3.44 -2.58
N TRP A 142 -0.18 3.80 -1.45
CA TRP A 142 -1.44 4.51 -1.34
C TRP A 142 -1.21 6.02 -1.27
N SER A 143 -2.13 6.80 -1.84
CA SER A 143 -2.25 8.25 -1.62
C SER A 143 -3.69 8.70 -1.72
N GLU A 144 -3.88 10.01 -1.57
CA GLU A 144 -5.16 10.70 -1.70
C GLU A 144 -5.81 10.56 -3.08
N SER A 145 -5.11 10.02 -4.09
CA SER A 145 -5.70 9.72 -5.41
C SER A 145 -6.92 8.80 -5.30
N SER A 146 -6.98 7.93 -4.28
CA SER A 146 -8.12 7.07 -4.02
C SER A 146 -9.41 7.87 -3.72
N PHE A 147 -9.31 9.03 -3.09
CA PHE A 147 -10.48 9.91 -2.91
C PHE A 147 -11.00 10.44 -4.24
N PHE A 148 -10.12 10.87 -5.13
CA PHE A 148 -10.51 11.37 -6.45
C PHE A 148 -11.16 10.27 -7.28
N VAL A 149 -10.52 9.10 -7.35
CA VAL A 149 -10.98 7.98 -8.18
C VAL A 149 -12.23 7.33 -7.58
N ASN A 150 -12.17 6.91 -6.31
CA ASN A 150 -13.20 6.05 -5.72
C ASN A 150 -14.39 6.83 -5.14
N ARG A 151 -14.20 8.10 -4.70
CA ARG A 151 -15.24 8.90 -4.08
C ARG A 151 -15.83 9.94 -5.03
N LEU A 152 -14.99 10.55 -5.86
CA LEU A 152 -15.41 11.63 -6.75
C LEU A 152 -15.61 11.16 -8.20
N GLY A 153 -15.19 9.95 -8.56
CA GLY A 153 -15.24 9.46 -9.94
C GLY A 153 -14.32 10.25 -10.89
N THR A 154 -13.35 10.97 -10.34
CA THR A 154 -12.40 11.79 -11.11
C THR A 154 -11.14 11.00 -11.34
N PRO A 155 -10.69 10.83 -12.60
CA PRO A 155 -9.45 10.13 -12.88
C PRO A 155 -8.26 10.88 -12.28
N ALA A 156 -7.37 10.13 -11.63
CA ALA A 156 -6.14 10.67 -11.05
C ALA A 156 -4.98 9.71 -11.33
N VAL A 157 -3.83 10.26 -11.72
CA VAL A 157 -2.59 9.52 -11.95
C VAL A 157 -1.45 10.17 -11.18
N TYR A 158 -0.48 9.37 -10.81
CA TYR A 158 0.79 9.87 -10.29
C TYR A 158 1.69 10.23 -11.49
N CYS A 159 2.27 11.40 -11.44
CA CYS A 159 3.28 11.83 -12.39
C CYS A 159 4.21 12.82 -11.72
N ALA A 160 5.49 12.49 -11.63
CA ALA A 160 6.51 13.36 -11.05
C ALA A 160 7.87 13.06 -11.66
N PRO A 161 8.82 14.02 -11.65
CA PRO A 161 10.22 13.71 -11.94
C PRO A 161 10.82 12.86 -10.80
N GLY A 162 11.94 12.20 -11.09
CA GLY A 162 12.65 11.36 -10.14
C GLY A 162 12.31 9.87 -10.26
N ASP A 163 12.92 9.08 -9.40
CA ASP A 163 12.77 7.63 -9.31
C ASP A 163 12.13 7.25 -7.98
N ILE A 164 10.97 6.59 -8.02
CA ILE A 164 10.25 6.16 -6.81
C ILE A 164 11.10 5.25 -5.90
N ARG A 165 12.10 4.55 -6.44
CA ARG A 165 13.00 3.69 -5.66
C ARG A 165 13.91 4.48 -4.72
N ASN A 166 14.10 5.78 -4.97
CA ASN A 166 14.87 6.67 -4.11
C ASN A 166 14.04 7.25 -2.97
N CYS A 167 12.70 7.21 -3.04
CA CYS A 167 11.82 7.75 -2.02
C CYS A 167 12.02 7.05 -0.67
N HIS A 168 11.98 7.84 0.41
CA HIS A 168 12.14 7.37 1.79
C HIS A 168 13.50 6.71 2.08
N THR A 169 14.53 7.06 1.31
CA THR A 169 15.92 6.65 1.55
C THR A 169 16.76 7.83 2.05
N PHE A 170 17.91 7.55 2.68
CA PHE A 170 18.87 8.61 3.06
C PHE A 170 19.47 9.34 1.84
N GLY A 171 19.44 8.72 0.68
CA GLY A 171 19.92 9.29 -0.58
C GLY A 171 18.80 9.85 -1.46
N GLU A 172 17.62 10.13 -0.90
CA GLU A 172 16.49 10.65 -1.68
C GLU A 172 16.86 11.94 -2.42
N HIS A 173 16.69 11.93 -3.72
CA HIS A 173 17.02 13.04 -4.61
C HIS A 173 16.20 12.98 -5.89
N VAL A 174 16.19 14.10 -6.59
CA VAL A 174 15.73 14.20 -7.98
C VAL A 174 16.81 14.90 -8.81
N ASP A 175 17.09 14.40 -9.98
CA ASP A 175 18.02 15.05 -10.90
C ASP A 175 17.45 16.36 -11.45
N VAL A 176 18.31 17.40 -11.53
CA VAL A 176 17.90 18.72 -12.04
C VAL A 176 17.38 18.63 -13.47
N GLU A 177 18.01 17.81 -14.32
CA GLU A 177 17.56 17.61 -15.70
C GLU A 177 16.17 16.99 -15.76
N GLU A 178 15.89 15.98 -14.93
CA GLU A 178 14.57 15.36 -14.82
C GLU A 178 13.53 16.34 -14.29
N TYR A 179 13.90 17.15 -13.29
CA TYR A 179 13.02 18.18 -12.74
C TYR A 179 12.61 19.20 -13.82
N LEU A 180 13.59 19.71 -14.60
CA LEU A 180 13.34 20.65 -15.69
C LEU A 180 12.53 20.02 -16.82
N ALA A 181 12.83 18.77 -17.19
CA ALA A 181 12.05 18.02 -18.17
C ALA A 181 10.60 17.82 -17.72
N GLY A 182 10.38 17.59 -16.42
CA GLY A 182 9.05 17.51 -15.82
C GLY A 182 8.23 18.79 -16.05
N ILE A 183 8.84 19.97 -15.89
CA ILE A 183 8.19 21.27 -16.18
C ILE A 183 7.73 21.33 -17.63
N VAL A 184 8.61 20.97 -18.57
CA VAL A 184 8.29 20.95 -20.01
C VAL A 184 7.17 19.97 -20.32
N GLY A 185 7.24 18.74 -19.77
CA GLY A 185 6.22 17.72 -19.96
C GLY A 185 4.85 18.13 -19.44
N PHE A 186 4.78 18.71 -18.24
CA PHE A 186 3.52 19.22 -17.68
C PHE A 186 2.97 20.41 -18.47
N ALA A 187 3.81 21.36 -18.90
CA ALA A 187 3.37 22.47 -19.72
C ALA A 187 2.79 21.98 -21.06
N ALA A 188 3.45 21.01 -21.71
CA ALA A 188 2.96 20.40 -22.94
C ALA A 188 1.63 19.66 -22.72
N PHE A 189 1.50 18.91 -21.62
CA PHE A 189 0.25 18.24 -21.27
C PHE A 189 -0.89 19.23 -21.04
N MET A 190 -0.66 20.27 -20.22
CA MET A 190 -1.67 21.29 -19.93
C MET A 190 -2.13 22.04 -21.21
N ALA A 191 -1.19 22.42 -22.06
CA ALA A 191 -1.51 23.07 -23.33
C ALA A 191 -2.36 22.18 -24.26
N ARG A 192 -2.07 20.88 -24.30
CA ARG A 192 -2.85 19.92 -25.10
C ARG A 192 -4.21 19.58 -24.51
N TYR A 193 -4.28 19.49 -23.18
CA TYR A 193 -5.49 19.10 -22.47
C TYR A 193 -6.50 20.25 -22.34
N CYS A 194 -6.03 21.44 -21.97
CA CYS A 194 -6.86 22.63 -21.77
C CYS A 194 -7.07 23.45 -23.04
N GLY A 195 -6.24 23.23 -24.06
CA GLY A 195 -6.11 24.15 -25.18
C GLY A 195 -5.23 25.37 -24.84
N VAL A 196 -4.74 26.06 -25.84
CA VAL A 196 -4.10 27.38 -25.71
C VAL A 196 -5.09 28.43 -26.17
N ALA A 197 -5.25 29.50 -25.39
CA ALA A 197 -6.01 30.66 -25.85
C ALA A 197 -5.27 31.32 -27.02
N ASP A 198 -6.02 31.69 -28.05
CA ASP A 198 -5.50 32.49 -29.17
C ASP A 198 -5.10 33.88 -28.71
#